data_a113b01cf329bd8bce37d2d607dd4c00
#
_entry.id   a113b01cf329bd8bce37d2d607dd4c00
#
_cell.length_a   1.000
_cell.length_b   1.000
_cell.length_c   1.000
_cell.angle_alpha   90.00
_cell.angle_beta   90.00
_cell.angle_gamma   90.00
#
_symmetry.space_group_name_H-M   'P 1'
#
loop_
_entity.id
_entity.type
_entity.pdbx_description
1 polymer ?
#
loop_
_entity_poly.entity_id
_entity_poly.type
_entity_poly.pdbx_seq_one_letter_code
_entity_poly.pdbx_strand_id
1 'polypeptide(L)'
;EEWELPGLEKIYQTGLQNGLDQIRKISVSELKEIEPNCAGIAALWVPYTGIVDFPGVCKTLASLISTAGGEIRLSEGLAGIQKQKGLYSLQTTKGKTIQTRFLIACAGLQSDRIARMDGKQPNLRIVGFRGDYYDLTKAAEHKVRNLIYPVPNPAFPFLGVHFTRMALGGVECGPNAVFTFKREGYGKTDFDWTDTVEALSYGGTWKLFLKHWRFGLDEYRRAFSKELFLKQLQRLLPGLTLTDLQPGRAGVRAMALSPDGSMIDDFYFETSEQSIHVLNAPSPAATACLS
;
A
#
# COMPACT_ATOMS: atom_id res chain seq x y z
N GLU A 1 -2.74 -23.94 1.09
CA GLU A 1 -2.63 -25.01 0.06
C GLU A 1 -1.21 -25.59 0.10
N GLU A 2 -0.98 -26.83 -0.43
CA GLU A 2 0.32 -27.49 -0.34
C GLU A 2 1.47 -26.72 -0.99
N TRP A 3 1.21 -26.07 -2.11
CA TRP A 3 2.23 -25.25 -2.80
C TRP A 3 2.70 -24.02 -1.99
N GLU A 4 1.95 -23.62 -0.98
CA GLU A 4 2.28 -22.51 -0.08
C GLU A 4 3.23 -22.91 1.05
N LEU A 5 3.37 -24.21 1.36
CA LEU A 5 4.18 -24.69 2.48
C LEU A 5 5.67 -24.28 2.42
N PRO A 6 6.35 -24.33 1.25
CA PRO A 6 7.72 -23.83 1.17
C PRO A 6 7.83 -22.32 1.47
N GLY A 7 6.84 -21.53 1.04
CA GLY A 7 6.75 -20.09 1.36
C GLY A 7 6.54 -19.86 2.85
N LEU A 8 5.66 -20.62 3.48
CA LEU A 8 5.42 -20.57 4.92
C LEU A 8 6.69 -20.87 5.72
N GLU A 9 7.44 -21.90 5.31
CA GLU A 9 8.72 -22.26 5.93
C GLU A 9 9.72 -21.12 5.81
N LYS A 10 9.88 -20.55 4.61
CA LYS A 10 10.78 -19.42 4.37
C LYS A 10 10.43 -18.23 5.28
N ILE A 11 9.15 -17.88 5.41
CA ILE A 11 8.70 -16.78 6.29
C ILE A 11 9.07 -17.09 7.74
N TYR A 12 8.85 -18.32 8.20
CA TYR A 12 9.21 -18.75 9.55
C TYR A 12 10.70 -18.57 9.81
N GLN A 13 11.55 -19.09 8.92
CA GLN A 13 13.01 -18.99 9.06
C GLN A 13 13.49 -17.53 9.02
N THR A 14 12.93 -16.72 8.12
CA THR A 14 13.25 -15.28 8.03
C THR A 14 12.83 -14.56 9.33
N GLY A 15 11.68 -14.90 9.89
CA GLY A 15 11.23 -14.34 11.16
C GLY A 15 12.20 -14.64 12.30
N LEU A 16 12.64 -15.88 12.43
CA LEU A 16 13.65 -16.26 13.43
C LEU A 16 14.98 -15.52 13.23
N GLN A 17 15.46 -15.41 11.98
CA GLN A 17 16.68 -14.64 11.66
C GLN A 17 16.56 -13.16 12.03
N ASN A 18 15.36 -12.60 11.95
CA ASN A 18 15.05 -11.23 12.36
C ASN A 18 14.77 -11.08 13.87
N GLY A 19 15.00 -12.12 14.66
CA GLY A 19 14.86 -12.08 16.13
C GLY A 19 13.42 -12.22 16.64
N LEU A 20 12.48 -12.69 15.80
CA LEU A 20 11.12 -13.00 16.25
C LEU A 20 11.09 -14.38 16.92
N ASP A 21 11.46 -14.45 18.19
CA ASP A 21 11.65 -15.69 18.95
C ASP A 21 10.35 -16.41 19.35
N GLN A 22 9.21 -15.69 19.38
CA GLN A 22 7.90 -16.25 19.79
C GLN A 22 7.02 -16.67 18.61
N ILE A 23 7.51 -16.52 17.35
CA ILE A 23 6.77 -17.07 16.22
C ILE A 23 6.82 -18.59 16.26
N ARG A 24 5.70 -19.21 15.90
CA ARG A 24 5.63 -20.67 15.88
C ARG A 24 4.71 -21.20 14.79
N LYS A 25 5.06 -22.36 14.28
CA LYS A 25 4.16 -23.14 13.43
C LYS A 25 3.07 -23.73 14.32
N ILE A 26 1.84 -23.61 13.89
CA ILE A 26 0.68 -24.16 14.59
C ILE A 26 -0.03 -25.21 13.74
N SER A 27 -0.58 -26.19 14.41
CA SER A 27 -1.37 -27.24 13.80
C SER A 27 -2.73 -26.72 13.32
N VAL A 28 -3.42 -27.50 12.49
CA VAL A 28 -4.79 -27.20 12.06
C VAL A 28 -5.76 -27.14 13.26
N SER A 29 -5.54 -27.99 14.28
CA SER A 29 -6.35 -27.97 15.50
C SER A 29 -6.18 -26.65 16.26
N GLU A 30 -4.92 -26.23 16.52
CA GLU A 30 -4.64 -24.95 17.16
C GLU A 30 -5.15 -23.75 16.35
N LEU A 31 -5.02 -23.81 15.00
CA LEU A 31 -5.59 -22.79 14.13
C LEU A 31 -7.10 -22.65 14.35
N LYS A 32 -7.81 -23.77 14.47
CA LYS A 32 -9.26 -23.78 14.73
C LYS A 32 -9.65 -23.29 16.13
N GLU A 33 -8.80 -23.45 17.12
CA GLU A 33 -9.02 -22.88 18.45
C GLU A 33 -8.87 -21.36 18.46
N ILE A 34 -7.84 -20.85 17.73
CA ILE A 34 -7.57 -19.41 17.61
C ILE A 34 -8.58 -18.73 16.70
N GLU A 35 -8.78 -19.29 15.49
CA GLU A 35 -9.64 -18.78 14.42
C GLU A 35 -10.61 -19.88 13.95
N PRO A 36 -11.73 -20.10 14.64
CA PRO A 36 -12.64 -21.23 14.36
C PRO A 36 -13.16 -21.31 12.94
N ASN A 37 -13.32 -20.16 12.28
CA ASN A 37 -13.85 -20.04 10.92
C ASN A 37 -12.75 -20.07 9.86
N CYS A 38 -11.47 -19.95 10.23
CA CYS A 38 -10.37 -19.95 9.28
C CYS A 38 -10.09 -21.36 8.75
N ALA A 39 -9.79 -21.48 7.45
CA ALA A 39 -9.33 -22.70 6.81
C ALA A 39 -7.86 -22.60 6.44
N GLY A 40 -7.13 -23.71 6.63
CA GLY A 40 -5.72 -23.80 6.27
C GLY A 40 -5.19 -25.20 6.60
N ILE A 41 -4.12 -25.61 5.94
CA ILE A 41 -3.42 -26.89 6.18
C ILE A 41 -2.25 -26.73 7.17
N ALA A 42 -1.78 -25.50 7.34
CA ALA A 42 -0.76 -25.08 8.30
C ALA A 42 -0.87 -23.57 8.51
N ALA A 43 -0.33 -23.07 9.62
CA ALA A 43 -0.26 -21.63 9.86
C ALA A 43 0.98 -21.26 10.69
N LEU A 44 1.34 -19.97 10.65
CA LEU A 44 2.27 -19.35 11.57
C LEU A 44 1.49 -18.46 12.53
N TRP A 45 1.74 -18.64 13.82
CA TRP A 45 1.31 -17.71 14.85
C TRP A 45 2.38 -16.65 15.04
N VAL A 46 2.01 -15.38 14.84
CA VAL A 46 2.92 -14.23 14.91
C VAL A 46 2.38 -13.24 15.95
N PRO A 47 2.82 -13.33 17.23
CA PRO A 47 2.27 -12.53 18.32
C PRO A 47 2.68 -11.05 18.27
N TYR A 48 3.68 -10.70 17.47
CA TYR A 48 4.21 -9.34 17.37
C TYR A 48 3.40 -8.40 16.45
N THR A 49 2.49 -8.98 15.67
CA THR A 49 1.67 -8.17 14.73
C THR A 49 0.63 -7.36 15.48
N GLY A 50 0.47 -6.13 15.06
CA GLY A 50 -0.51 -5.20 15.60
C GLY A 50 -1.15 -4.35 14.50
N ILE A 51 -2.12 -3.56 14.91
CA ILE A 51 -2.80 -2.58 14.07
C ILE A 51 -2.75 -1.22 14.76
N VAL A 52 -2.78 -0.17 13.95
CA VAL A 52 -2.72 1.20 14.47
C VAL A 52 -3.72 2.10 13.73
N ASP A 53 -4.27 3.08 14.43
CA ASP A 53 -5.05 4.17 13.83
C ASP A 53 -4.10 5.18 13.17
N PHE A 54 -3.75 4.98 11.89
CA PHE A 54 -2.90 5.92 11.15
C PHE A 54 -3.45 7.35 11.06
N PRO A 55 -4.77 7.59 10.88
CA PRO A 55 -5.32 8.93 11.03
C PRO A 55 -5.04 9.57 12.40
N GLY A 56 -5.11 8.80 13.48
CA GLY A 56 -4.74 9.24 14.83
C GLY A 56 -3.25 9.57 14.93
N VAL A 57 -2.37 8.71 14.37
CA VAL A 57 -0.92 8.99 14.29
C VAL A 57 -0.66 10.30 13.54
N CYS A 58 -1.26 10.49 12.36
CA CYS A 58 -1.09 11.73 11.59
C CYS A 58 -1.55 12.97 12.37
N LYS A 59 -2.68 12.90 13.08
CA LYS A 59 -3.17 14.01 13.93
C LYS A 59 -2.20 14.33 15.06
N THR A 60 -1.64 13.30 15.71
CA THR A 60 -0.66 13.46 16.78
C THR A 60 0.62 14.11 16.26
N LEU A 61 1.16 13.62 15.15
CA LEU A 61 2.34 14.21 14.51
C LEU A 61 2.10 15.67 14.09
N ALA A 62 0.92 15.97 13.53
CA ALA A 62 0.54 17.32 13.19
C ALA A 62 0.48 18.25 14.42
N SER A 63 -0.06 17.76 15.54
CA SER A 63 -0.07 18.49 16.81
C SER A 63 1.35 18.77 17.32
N LEU A 64 2.23 17.77 17.27
CA LEU A 64 3.63 17.92 17.68
C LEU A 64 4.37 18.97 16.84
N ILE A 65 4.19 18.95 15.51
CA ILE A 65 4.76 19.95 14.59
C ILE A 65 4.28 21.35 14.97
N SER A 66 2.97 21.53 15.18
CA SER A 66 2.40 22.84 15.55
C SER A 66 2.89 23.31 16.91
N THR A 67 3.00 22.42 17.90
CA THR A 67 3.53 22.73 19.23
C THR A 67 5.01 23.15 19.18
N ALA A 68 5.77 22.56 18.25
CA ALA A 68 7.16 22.94 17.99
C ALA A 68 7.31 24.24 17.17
N GLY A 69 6.21 24.94 16.85
CA GLY A 69 6.22 26.18 16.07
C GLY A 69 6.24 25.98 14.55
N GLY A 70 6.06 24.74 14.09
CA GLY A 70 5.91 24.44 12.67
C GLY A 70 4.53 24.80 12.14
N GLU A 71 4.45 25.10 10.84
CA GLU A 71 3.20 25.44 10.16
C GLU A 71 2.75 24.28 9.24
N ILE A 72 1.48 23.90 9.33
CA ILE A 72 0.85 22.92 8.43
C ILE A 72 -0.18 23.63 7.56
N ARG A 73 0.00 23.54 6.25
CA ARG A 73 -0.88 24.14 5.25
C ARG A 73 -1.66 23.07 4.51
N LEU A 74 -2.91 22.93 4.86
CA LEU A 74 -3.83 22.00 4.19
C LEU A 74 -4.44 22.64 2.93
N SER A 75 -4.80 21.76 1.96
CA SER A 75 -5.38 22.17 0.67
C SER A 75 -4.50 23.18 -0.08
N GLU A 76 -3.18 23.06 0.06
CA GLU A 76 -2.20 23.90 -0.60
C GLU A 76 -1.10 23.00 -1.21
N GLY A 77 -1.22 22.76 -2.51
CA GLY A 77 -0.28 21.95 -3.27
C GLY A 77 0.94 22.75 -3.74
N LEU A 78 2.01 22.06 -4.10
CA LEU A 78 3.17 22.63 -4.75
C LEU A 78 2.92 22.77 -6.26
N ALA A 79 3.06 23.97 -6.80
CA ALA A 79 2.84 24.30 -8.21
C ALA A 79 4.15 24.55 -8.98
N GLY A 80 5.23 24.91 -8.30
CA GLY A 80 6.52 25.16 -8.93
C GLY A 80 7.66 25.23 -7.94
N ILE A 81 8.84 24.87 -8.43
CA ILE A 81 10.10 24.94 -7.68
C ILE A 81 11.10 25.76 -8.49
N GLN A 82 11.71 26.75 -7.86
CA GLN A 82 12.82 27.51 -8.41
C GLN A 82 13.93 27.54 -7.38
N LYS A 83 15.19 27.50 -7.84
CA LYS A 83 16.36 27.60 -6.98
C LYS A 83 17.18 28.81 -7.39
N GLN A 84 17.34 29.75 -6.48
CA GLN A 84 18.10 30.99 -6.72
C GLN A 84 18.98 31.32 -5.49
N LYS A 85 20.27 31.64 -5.74
CA LYS A 85 21.21 32.04 -4.69
C LYS A 85 21.26 31.12 -3.48
N GLY A 86 21.12 29.78 -3.70
CA GLY A 86 21.15 28.78 -2.64
C GLY A 86 19.86 28.64 -1.81
N LEU A 87 18.78 29.31 -2.23
CA LEU A 87 17.46 29.17 -1.62
C LEU A 87 16.47 28.57 -2.61
N TYR A 88 15.56 27.74 -2.10
CA TYR A 88 14.38 27.32 -2.81
C TYR A 88 13.29 28.37 -2.72
N SER A 89 12.62 28.64 -3.84
CA SER A 89 11.40 29.41 -3.94
C SER A 89 10.29 28.48 -4.41
N LEU A 90 9.42 28.09 -3.51
CA LEU A 90 8.34 27.13 -3.72
C LEU A 90 7.05 27.90 -4.01
N GLN A 91 6.49 27.71 -5.19
CA GLN A 91 5.20 28.29 -5.58
C GLN A 91 4.08 27.32 -5.20
N THR A 92 3.05 27.83 -4.55
CA THR A 92 1.89 27.00 -4.16
C THR A 92 0.72 27.19 -5.09
N THR A 93 -0.19 26.23 -5.11
CA THR A 93 -1.44 26.30 -5.90
C THR A 93 -2.36 27.47 -5.47
N LYS A 94 -2.12 28.06 -4.30
CA LYS A 94 -2.81 29.27 -3.82
C LYS A 94 -2.09 30.58 -4.18
N GLY A 95 -1.08 30.52 -5.05
CA GLY A 95 -0.33 31.69 -5.51
C GLY A 95 0.65 32.27 -4.50
N LYS A 96 0.92 31.55 -3.39
CA LYS A 96 1.93 31.98 -2.41
C LYS A 96 3.31 31.48 -2.82
N THR A 97 4.34 32.22 -2.40
CA THR A 97 5.74 31.83 -2.53
C THR A 97 6.32 31.59 -1.17
N ILE A 98 6.95 30.43 -0.96
CA ILE A 98 7.63 30.04 0.27
C ILE A 98 9.10 29.93 -0.04
N GLN A 99 9.94 30.61 0.73
CA GLN A 99 11.38 30.46 0.63
C GLN A 99 11.91 29.52 1.71
N THR A 100 12.78 28.60 1.31
CA THR A 100 13.43 27.67 2.24
C THR A 100 14.86 27.33 1.83
N ARG A 101 15.68 27.01 2.79
CA ARG A 101 17.07 26.55 2.56
C ARG A 101 17.14 25.07 2.20
N PHE A 102 16.17 24.29 2.64
CA PHE A 102 16.16 22.84 2.44
C PHE A 102 14.75 22.35 2.09
N LEU A 103 14.65 21.40 1.18
CA LEU A 103 13.40 20.78 0.73
C LEU A 103 13.42 19.29 1.04
N ILE A 104 12.40 18.81 1.76
CA ILE A 104 12.12 17.38 1.91
C ILE A 104 10.78 17.10 1.24
N ALA A 105 10.79 16.27 0.20
CA ALA A 105 9.60 15.94 -0.58
C ALA A 105 9.16 14.49 -0.31
N CYS A 106 8.05 14.32 0.40
CA CYS A 106 7.38 13.04 0.68
C CYS A 106 6.05 12.99 -0.05
N ALA A 107 6.07 13.07 -1.39
CA ALA A 107 4.90 13.36 -2.20
C ALA A 107 4.10 12.10 -2.66
N GLY A 108 4.48 10.89 -2.22
CA GLY A 108 3.77 9.64 -2.49
C GLY A 108 3.48 9.44 -3.98
N LEU A 109 2.21 9.43 -4.37
CA LEU A 109 1.77 9.28 -5.77
C LEU A 109 2.31 10.37 -6.72
N GLN A 110 2.77 11.51 -6.20
CA GLN A 110 3.32 12.61 -6.99
C GLN A 110 4.84 12.73 -6.87
N SER A 111 5.53 11.80 -6.21
CA SER A 111 6.94 11.92 -5.84
C SER A 111 7.87 12.10 -7.04
N ASP A 112 7.70 11.33 -8.11
CA ASP A 112 8.48 11.44 -9.33
C ASP A 112 8.26 12.76 -10.10
N ARG A 113 7.03 13.33 -10.01
CA ARG A 113 6.71 14.65 -10.59
C ARG A 113 7.39 15.78 -9.82
N ILE A 114 7.32 15.73 -8.50
CA ILE A 114 7.96 16.73 -7.65
C ILE A 114 9.48 16.68 -7.80
N ALA A 115 10.07 15.50 -7.89
CA ALA A 115 11.50 15.37 -8.16
C ALA A 115 11.89 15.98 -9.53
N ARG A 116 11.10 15.73 -10.59
CA ARG A 116 11.34 16.36 -11.89
C ARG A 116 11.15 17.87 -11.86
N MET A 117 10.19 18.38 -11.08
CA MET A 117 9.99 19.81 -10.88
C MET A 117 11.20 20.46 -10.21
N ASP A 118 11.96 19.74 -9.36
CA ASP A 118 13.25 20.15 -8.78
C ASP A 118 14.46 19.86 -9.72
N GLY A 119 14.21 19.57 -10.99
CA GLY A 119 15.25 19.31 -11.99
C GLY A 119 15.92 17.93 -11.88
N LYS A 120 15.41 17.01 -11.05
CA LYS A 120 15.89 15.64 -10.98
C LYS A 120 15.41 14.82 -12.18
N GLN A 121 16.13 13.74 -12.47
CA GLN A 121 15.78 12.80 -13.55
C GLN A 121 15.70 11.37 -12.98
N PRO A 122 14.68 11.07 -12.14
CA PRO A 122 14.59 9.76 -11.54
C PRO A 122 14.45 8.66 -12.59
N ASN A 123 15.25 7.61 -12.47
CA ASN A 123 15.20 6.44 -13.35
C ASN A 123 14.06 5.49 -12.95
N LEU A 124 12.92 6.06 -12.68
CA LEU A 124 11.68 5.36 -12.34
C LEU A 124 10.46 6.19 -12.72
N ARG A 125 9.30 5.54 -12.71
CA ARG A 125 7.99 6.17 -12.82
C ARG A 125 7.08 5.68 -11.71
N ILE A 126 6.32 6.59 -11.10
CA ILE A 126 5.25 6.21 -10.18
C ILE A 126 4.01 5.85 -10.99
N VAL A 127 3.49 4.65 -10.73
CA VAL A 127 2.29 4.11 -11.35
C VAL A 127 1.31 3.74 -10.25
N GLY A 128 0.05 4.15 -10.40
CA GLY A 128 -0.99 3.89 -9.40
C GLY A 128 -1.57 2.48 -9.53
N PHE A 129 -1.63 1.76 -8.41
CA PHE A 129 -2.40 0.51 -8.30
C PHE A 129 -3.43 0.65 -7.18
N ARG A 130 -4.71 0.59 -7.56
CA ARG A 130 -5.82 0.68 -6.61
C ARG A 130 -6.07 -0.68 -5.98
N GLY A 131 -6.24 -0.68 -4.66
CA GLY A 131 -6.78 -1.77 -3.90
C GLY A 131 -8.20 -1.46 -3.44
N ASP A 132 -9.15 -2.26 -3.90
CA ASP A 132 -10.53 -2.20 -3.42
C ASP A 132 -10.67 -3.12 -2.21
N TYR A 133 -11.40 -2.67 -1.20
CA TYR A 133 -11.68 -3.44 0.01
C TYR A 133 -13.18 -3.66 0.18
N TYR A 134 -13.52 -4.67 0.92
CA TYR A 134 -14.83 -4.87 1.53
C TYR A 134 -14.68 -4.88 3.04
N ASP A 135 -15.70 -4.40 3.74
CA ASP A 135 -15.81 -4.56 5.19
C ASP A 135 -16.76 -5.73 5.48
N LEU A 136 -16.52 -6.45 6.57
CA LEU A 136 -17.53 -7.34 7.10
C LEU A 136 -18.68 -6.52 7.71
N THR A 137 -19.90 -6.99 7.47
CA THR A 137 -21.06 -6.43 8.18
C THR A 137 -20.93 -6.66 9.68
N LYS A 138 -21.57 -5.82 10.49
CA LYS A 138 -21.53 -5.94 11.95
C LYS A 138 -21.90 -7.32 12.46
N ALA A 139 -22.85 -7.97 11.79
CA ALA A 139 -23.28 -9.34 12.10
C ALA A 139 -22.20 -10.39 11.79
N ALA A 140 -21.29 -10.11 10.86
CA ALA A 140 -20.25 -11.05 10.41
C ALA A 140 -18.86 -10.81 11.05
N GLU A 141 -18.62 -9.67 11.72
CA GLU A 141 -17.31 -9.35 12.33
C GLU A 141 -16.81 -10.42 13.31
N HIS A 142 -17.72 -11.14 13.98
CA HIS A 142 -17.37 -12.22 14.90
C HIS A 142 -16.69 -13.42 14.24
N LYS A 143 -16.79 -13.54 12.89
CA LYS A 143 -16.16 -14.61 12.11
C LYS A 143 -14.63 -14.49 12.05
N VAL A 144 -14.08 -13.32 12.36
CA VAL A 144 -12.64 -13.04 12.38
C VAL A 144 -12.25 -12.52 13.75
N ARG A 145 -11.30 -13.19 14.40
CA ARG A 145 -10.83 -12.82 15.75
C ARG A 145 -9.51 -12.04 15.71
N ASN A 146 -8.61 -12.39 14.79
CA ASN A 146 -7.28 -11.81 14.68
C ASN A 146 -7.05 -11.27 13.25
N LEU A 147 -5.78 -11.04 12.90
CA LEU A 147 -5.34 -10.74 11.54
C LEU A 147 -5.08 -12.05 10.80
N ILE A 148 -5.66 -12.23 9.62
CA ILE A 148 -5.52 -13.47 8.84
C ILE A 148 -4.94 -13.13 7.47
N TYR A 149 -3.72 -13.61 7.21
CA TYR A 149 -3.01 -13.40 5.96
C TYR A 149 -2.73 -14.72 5.24
N PRO A 150 -2.89 -14.79 3.90
CA PRO A 150 -2.37 -15.91 3.14
C PRO A 150 -0.84 -15.85 3.07
N VAL A 151 -0.21 -16.97 2.73
CA VAL A 151 1.20 -16.97 2.36
C VAL A 151 1.36 -16.18 1.05
N PRO A 152 2.27 -15.18 0.99
CA PRO A 152 2.50 -14.43 -0.23
C PRO A 152 2.97 -15.34 -1.37
N ASN A 153 2.39 -15.14 -2.55
CA ASN A 153 2.85 -15.83 -3.74
C ASN A 153 4.06 -15.06 -4.34
N PRO A 154 5.26 -15.66 -4.38
CA PRO A 154 6.46 -14.96 -4.86
C PRO A 154 6.40 -14.60 -6.35
N ALA A 155 5.50 -15.21 -7.12
CA ALA A 155 5.30 -14.86 -8.51
C ALA A 155 4.56 -13.52 -8.71
N PHE A 156 3.95 -12.97 -7.64
CA PHE A 156 3.16 -11.76 -7.70
C PHE A 156 3.65 -10.72 -6.68
N PRO A 157 3.71 -9.45 -7.08
CA PRO A 157 4.23 -8.38 -6.24
C PRO A 157 3.24 -7.89 -5.17
N PHE A 158 2.04 -8.44 -5.13
CA PHE A 158 0.99 -8.01 -4.22
C PHE A 158 0.58 -9.15 -3.28
N LEU A 159 0.34 -8.78 -2.03
CA LEU A 159 -0.24 -9.68 -1.04
C LEU A 159 -1.68 -10.03 -1.46
N GLY A 160 -2.03 -11.30 -1.38
CA GLY A 160 -3.40 -11.76 -1.61
C GLY A 160 -4.40 -11.17 -0.61
N VAL A 161 -5.69 -11.36 -0.88
CA VAL A 161 -6.76 -10.90 0.01
C VAL A 161 -6.58 -11.48 1.42
N HIS A 162 -6.77 -10.64 2.42
CA HIS A 162 -6.57 -10.96 3.83
C HIS A 162 -7.63 -10.28 4.70
N PHE A 163 -7.66 -10.60 5.97
CA PHE A 163 -8.60 -10.00 6.93
C PHE A 163 -7.83 -9.21 7.97
N THR A 164 -8.25 -7.96 8.19
CA THR A 164 -7.66 -7.07 9.16
C THR A 164 -8.73 -6.57 10.13
N ARG A 165 -8.60 -6.90 11.40
CA ARG A 165 -9.37 -6.21 12.44
C ARG A 165 -8.83 -4.79 12.56
N MET A 166 -9.74 -3.81 12.50
CA MET A 166 -9.33 -2.41 12.52
C MET A 166 -9.20 -1.89 13.96
N ALA A 167 -8.26 -0.96 14.17
CA ALA A 167 -8.00 -0.38 15.50
C ALA A 167 -9.22 0.30 16.11
N LEU A 168 -10.07 0.91 15.28
CA LEU A 168 -11.30 1.59 15.70
C LEU A 168 -12.54 0.69 15.61
N GLY A 169 -12.35 -0.61 15.41
CA GLY A 169 -13.41 -1.60 15.24
C GLY A 169 -13.74 -1.87 13.77
N GLY A 170 -14.42 -3.00 13.53
CA GLY A 170 -14.68 -3.52 12.19
C GLY A 170 -13.63 -4.52 11.73
N VAL A 171 -13.92 -5.16 10.60
CA VAL A 171 -13.01 -6.09 9.91
C VAL A 171 -13.00 -5.72 8.45
N GLU A 172 -11.84 -5.33 7.95
CA GLU A 172 -11.59 -5.04 6.54
C GLU A 172 -11.09 -6.27 5.82
N CYS A 173 -11.56 -6.49 4.59
CA CYS A 173 -11.22 -7.63 3.74
C CYS A 173 -10.66 -7.14 2.41
N GLY A 174 -9.51 -7.61 2.03
CA GLY A 174 -8.88 -7.22 0.76
C GLY A 174 -7.37 -7.09 0.91
N PRO A 175 -6.75 -6.23 0.08
CA PRO A 175 -7.29 -5.65 -1.16
C PRO A 175 -7.05 -6.54 -2.39
N ASN A 176 -7.67 -6.16 -3.51
CA ASN A 176 -7.18 -6.50 -4.83
C ASN A 176 -6.05 -5.56 -5.28
N ALA A 177 -5.57 -5.68 -6.52
CA ALA A 177 -4.55 -4.79 -7.06
C ALA A 177 -4.80 -4.53 -8.55
N VAL A 178 -5.48 -3.43 -8.87
CA VAL A 178 -5.78 -3.03 -10.25
C VAL A 178 -5.04 -1.75 -10.63
N PHE A 179 -4.47 -1.72 -11.83
CA PHE A 179 -3.92 -0.50 -12.40
C PHE A 179 -5.00 0.59 -12.45
N THR A 180 -4.68 1.82 -12.06
CA THR A 180 -5.59 2.95 -12.13
C THR A 180 -5.17 3.96 -13.19
N PHE A 181 -6.16 4.48 -13.93
CA PHE A 181 -5.98 5.50 -14.96
C PHE A 181 -5.91 6.93 -14.41
N LYS A 182 -5.88 7.06 -13.09
CA LYS A 182 -5.69 8.31 -12.36
C LYS A 182 -4.85 8.02 -11.12
N ARG A 183 -3.79 8.81 -10.84
CA ARG A 183 -2.88 8.57 -9.71
C ARG A 183 -3.63 8.59 -8.38
N GLU A 184 -4.55 9.51 -8.21
CA GLU A 184 -5.43 9.60 -7.04
C GLU A 184 -6.84 9.11 -7.39
N GLY A 185 -6.93 7.99 -8.13
CA GLY A 185 -8.16 7.36 -8.58
C GLY A 185 -8.70 6.35 -7.60
N TYR A 186 -9.53 6.80 -6.65
CA TYR A 186 -10.14 5.94 -5.63
C TYR A 186 -11.43 5.26 -6.12
N GLY A 187 -12.09 5.84 -7.13
CA GLY A 187 -13.23 5.23 -7.82
C GLY A 187 -12.81 4.22 -8.88
N LYS A 188 -13.68 3.24 -9.15
CA LYS A 188 -13.40 2.17 -10.14
C LYS A 188 -13.28 2.67 -11.58
N THR A 189 -13.88 3.81 -11.87
CA THR A 189 -13.96 4.43 -13.20
C THR A 189 -13.23 5.78 -13.27
N ASP A 190 -12.49 6.13 -12.22
CA ASP A 190 -11.73 7.38 -12.20
C ASP A 190 -10.69 7.39 -13.32
N PHE A 191 -10.63 8.49 -14.04
CA PHE A 191 -9.76 8.66 -15.20
C PHE A 191 -9.14 10.07 -15.22
N ASP A 192 -7.88 10.17 -15.62
CA ASP A 192 -7.17 11.41 -15.91
C ASP A 192 -6.26 11.20 -17.11
N TRP A 193 -6.33 12.09 -18.09
CA TRP A 193 -5.55 11.97 -19.33
C TRP A 193 -4.06 12.08 -19.08
N THR A 194 -3.62 13.03 -18.27
CA THR A 194 -2.21 13.27 -17.97
C THR A 194 -1.60 12.05 -17.25
N ASP A 195 -2.28 11.56 -16.22
CA ASP A 195 -1.84 10.38 -15.46
C ASP A 195 -1.77 9.13 -16.34
N THR A 196 -2.79 8.95 -17.19
CA THR A 196 -2.88 7.81 -18.10
C THR A 196 -1.78 7.84 -19.15
N VAL A 197 -1.58 8.99 -19.82
CA VAL A 197 -0.52 9.14 -20.83
C VAL A 197 0.86 8.96 -20.22
N GLU A 198 1.12 9.54 -19.05
CA GLU A 198 2.40 9.37 -18.36
C GLU A 198 2.68 7.90 -17.99
N ALA A 199 1.67 7.17 -17.49
CA ALA A 199 1.83 5.77 -17.13
C ALA A 199 2.01 4.88 -18.38
N LEU A 200 1.22 5.08 -19.44
CA LEU A 200 1.23 4.24 -20.64
C LEU A 200 2.34 4.60 -21.62
N SER A 201 2.90 5.82 -21.59
CA SER A 201 4.09 6.18 -22.37
C SER A 201 5.39 5.61 -21.80
N TYR A 202 5.36 5.07 -20.58
CA TYR A 202 6.52 4.52 -19.93
C TYR A 202 6.72 3.03 -20.28
N GLY A 203 7.86 2.70 -20.89
CA GLY A 203 8.15 1.33 -21.32
C GLY A 203 8.12 0.27 -20.23
N GLY A 204 8.48 0.65 -18.98
CA GLY A 204 8.40 -0.22 -17.83
C GLY A 204 6.97 -0.71 -17.54
N THR A 205 5.95 0.13 -17.74
CA THR A 205 4.54 -0.24 -17.56
C THR A 205 4.13 -1.37 -18.51
N TRP A 206 4.52 -1.27 -19.79
CA TRP A 206 4.21 -2.33 -20.76
C TRP A 206 4.94 -3.63 -20.48
N LYS A 207 6.20 -3.57 -20.03
CA LYS A 207 6.94 -4.76 -19.62
C LYS A 207 6.28 -5.46 -18.43
N LEU A 208 5.82 -4.69 -17.43
CA LEU A 208 5.05 -5.20 -16.31
C LEU A 208 3.75 -5.85 -16.78
N PHE A 209 2.98 -5.17 -17.64
CA PHE A 209 1.71 -5.68 -18.16
C PHE A 209 1.92 -6.96 -18.96
N LEU A 210 2.88 -7.01 -19.87
CA LEU A 210 3.17 -8.21 -20.66
C LEU A 210 3.60 -9.39 -19.81
N LYS A 211 4.38 -9.13 -18.76
CA LYS A 211 4.81 -10.19 -17.83
C LYS A 211 3.67 -10.75 -17.00
N HIS A 212 2.70 -9.91 -16.59
CA HIS A 212 1.65 -10.27 -15.63
C HIS A 212 0.22 -10.08 -16.17
N TRP A 213 0.01 -10.11 -17.49
CA TRP A 213 -1.28 -9.78 -18.11
C TRP A 213 -2.46 -10.64 -17.63
N ARG A 214 -2.24 -11.95 -17.45
CA ARG A 214 -3.29 -12.86 -16.96
C ARG A 214 -3.74 -12.49 -15.55
N PHE A 215 -2.76 -12.25 -14.68
CA PHE A 215 -3.04 -11.80 -13.32
C PHE A 215 -3.79 -10.47 -13.31
N GLY A 216 -3.31 -9.48 -14.09
CA GLY A 216 -3.96 -8.18 -14.20
C GLY A 216 -5.42 -8.28 -14.65
N LEU A 217 -5.70 -9.13 -15.65
CA LEU A 217 -7.06 -9.36 -16.13
C LEU A 217 -7.96 -9.98 -15.04
N ASP A 218 -7.45 -10.95 -14.27
CA ASP A 218 -8.19 -11.56 -13.18
C ASP A 218 -8.42 -10.59 -12.03
N GLU A 219 -7.47 -9.67 -11.73
CA GLU A 219 -7.67 -8.60 -10.76
C GLU A 219 -8.79 -7.64 -11.20
N TYR A 220 -8.81 -7.25 -12.48
CA TYR A 220 -9.91 -6.43 -13.01
C TYR A 220 -11.25 -7.12 -12.91
N ARG A 221 -11.35 -8.41 -13.27
CA ARG A 221 -12.60 -9.18 -13.10
C ARG A 221 -13.07 -9.19 -11.65
N ARG A 222 -12.15 -9.40 -10.70
CA ARG A 222 -12.45 -9.35 -9.26
C ARG A 222 -12.88 -7.97 -8.77
N ALA A 223 -12.28 -6.91 -9.31
CA ALA A 223 -12.67 -5.54 -8.96
C ALA A 223 -14.14 -5.22 -9.28
N PHE A 224 -14.68 -5.85 -10.33
CA PHE A 224 -16.07 -5.61 -10.77
C PHE A 224 -17.04 -6.71 -10.37
N SER A 225 -16.59 -7.82 -9.76
CA SER A 225 -17.45 -8.91 -9.28
C SER A 225 -17.25 -9.20 -7.81
N LYS A 226 -18.25 -8.89 -7.00
CA LYS A 226 -18.29 -9.20 -5.57
C LYS A 226 -18.21 -10.72 -5.33
N GLU A 227 -18.81 -11.51 -6.22
CA GLU A 227 -18.80 -12.97 -6.16
C GLU A 227 -17.40 -13.55 -6.37
N LEU A 228 -16.65 -13.02 -7.34
CA LEU A 228 -15.26 -13.44 -7.57
C LEU A 228 -14.35 -13.01 -6.43
N PHE A 229 -14.59 -11.84 -5.85
CA PHE A 229 -13.87 -11.39 -4.68
C PHE A 229 -14.15 -12.27 -3.47
N LEU A 230 -15.42 -12.59 -3.22
CA LEU A 230 -15.84 -13.51 -2.16
C LEU A 230 -15.16 -14.87 -2.26
N LYS A 231 -15.07 -15.45 -3.47
CA LYS A 231 -14.37 -16.73 -3.69
C LYS A 231 -12.91 -16.72 -3.23
N GLN A 232 -12.21 -15.58 -3.35
CA GLN A 232 -10.85 -15.45 -2.82
C GLN A 232 -10.83 -15.41 -1.30
N LEU A 233 -11.76 -14.68 -0.69
CA LEU A 233 -11.90 -14.63 0.77
C LEU A 233 -12.27 -16.00 1.35
N GLN A 234 -13.10 -16.77 0.65
CA GLN A 234 -13.52 -18.10 1.07
C GLN A 234 -12.38 -19.13 1.10
N ARG A 235 -11.24 -18.84 0.47
CA ARG A 235 -10.02 -19.66 0.64
C ARG A 235 -9.55 -19.66 2.10
N LEU A 236 -9.71 -18.52 2.77
CA LEU A 236 -9.33 -18.35 4.18
C LEU A 236 -10.51 -18.57 5.13
N LEU A 237 -11.69 -18.09 4.76
CA LEU A 237 -12.93 -18.22 5.54
C LEU A 237 -14.07 -18.81 4.70
N PRO A 238 -14.17 -20.14 4.57
CA PRO A 238 -15.16 -20.80 3.71
C PRO A 238 -16.63 -20.47 4.04
N GLY A 239 -16.92 -20.13 5.30
CA GLY A 239 -18.27 -19.80 5.77
C GLY A 239 -18.73 -18.36 5.49
N LEU A 240 -18.00 -17.60 4.68
CA LEU A 240 -18.45 -16.26 4.25
C LEU A 240 -19.50 -16.36 3.13
N THR A 241 -20.41 -15.39 3.15
CA THR A 241 -21.46 -15.21 2.14
C THR A 241 -21.44 -13.79 1.58
N LEU A 242 -22.15 -13.56 0.48
CA LEU A 242 -22.28 -12.20 -0.10
C LEU A 242 -22.93 -11.20 0.85
N THR A 243 -23.81 -11.65 1.74
CA THR A 243 -24.48 -10.81 2.73
C THR A 243 -23.58 -10.40 3.87
N ASP A 244 -22.46 -11.08 4.08
CA ASP A 244 -21.46 -10.72 5.10
C ASP A 244 -20.59 -9.54 4.67
N LEU A 245 -20.55 -9.21 3.36
CA LEU A 245 -19.69 -8.17 2.81
C LEU A 245 -20.48 -6.89 2.51
N GLN A 246 -19.90 -5.77 2.88
CA GLN A 246 -20.33 -4.43 2.46
C GLN A 246 -19.18 -3.68 1.79
N PRO A 247 -19.43 -2.69 0.91
CA PRO A 247 -18.35 -1.92 0.29
C PRO A 247 -17.47 -1.25 1.34
N GLY A 248 -16.17 -1.47 1.24
CA GLY A 248 -15.14 -0.82 2.04
C GLY A 248 -14.52 0.37 1.31
N ARG A 249 -13.45 0.91 1.86
CA ARG A 249 -12.67 1.98 1.28
C ARG A 249 -11.78 1.45 0.16
N ALA A 250 -11.32 2.35 -0.73
CA ALA A 250 -10.26 2.05 -1.66
C ALA A 250 -9.00 2.82 -1.29
N GLY A 251 -7.84 2.26 -1.59
CA GLY A 251 -6.55 2.91 -1.47
C GLY A 251 -5.77 2.83 -2.78
N VAL A 252 -4.96 3.83 -3.10
CA VAL A 252 -4.07 3.77 -4.26
C VAL A 252 -2.63 3.67 -3.78
N ARG A 253 -1.94 2.62 -4.23
CA ARG A 253 -0.52 2.40 -3.96
C ARG A 253 0.30 3.15 -5.00
N ALA A 254 1.27 3.94 -4.54
CA ALA A 254 2.29 4.54 -5.38
C ALA A 254 3.37 3.49 -5.65
N MET A 255 3.30 2.83 -6.82
CA MET A 255 4.30 1.82 -7.17
C MET A 255 5.41 2.47 -7.99
N ALA A 256 6.63 2.45 -7.45
CA ALA A 256 7.81 2.87 -8.19
C ALA A 256 8.24 1.76 -9.16
N LEU A 257 8.23 2.07 -10.45
CA LEU A 257 8.49 1.13 -11.52
C LEU A 257 9.76 1.51 -12.26
N SER A 258 10.70 0.57 -12.37
CA SER A 258 11.94 0.71 -13.13
C SER A 258 11.70 0.58 -14.64
N PRO A 259 12.65 1.04 -15.50
CA PRO A 259 12.51 0.95 -16.97
C PRO A 259 12.42 -0.48 -17.51
N ASP A 260 12.90 -1.46 -16.76
CA ASP A 260 12.81 -2.90 -17.09
C ASP A 260 11.46 -3.54 -16.70
N GLY A 261 10.58 -2.78 -16.03
CA GLY A 261 9.28 -3.24 -15.57
C GLY A 261 9.31 -3.94 -14.20
N SER A 262 10.43 -3.94 -13.50
CA SER A 262 10.50 -4.39 -12.11
C SER A 262 9.95 -3.32 -11.15
N MET A 263 9.30 -3.76 -10.10
CA MET A 263 8.86 -2.89 -9.01
C MET A 263 10.00 -2.71 -8.02
N ILE A 264 10.19 -1.47 -7.57
CA ILE A 264 11.15 -1.15 -6.52
C ILE A 264 10.45 -1.47 -5.19
N ASP A 265 11.01 -2.40 -4.45
CA ASP A 265 10.44 -2.94 -3.20
C ASP A 265 11.13 -2.42 -1.93
N ASP A 266 12.09 -1.51 -2.08
CA ASP A 266 12.81 -0.86 -0.98
C ASP A 266 12.65 0.66 -1.04
N PHE A 267 13.07 1.35 0.02
CA PHE A 267 13.15 2.80 0.04
C PHE A 267 14.06 3.30 -1.09
N TYR A 268 13.60 4.34 -1.78
CA TYR A 268 14.39 4.98 -2.81
C TYR A 268 14.38 6.49 -2.62
N PHE A 269 15.57 7.06 -2.42
CA PHE A 269 15.77 8.47 -2.19
C PHE A 269 16.64 9.08 -3.29
N GLU A 270 16.29 10.27 -3.76
CA GLU A 270 17.20 11.15 -4.47
C GLU A 270 17.57 12.33 -3.59
N THR A 271 18.86 12.49 -3.35
CA THR A 271 19.39 13.52 -2.44
C THR A 271 20.25 14.52 -3.19
N SER A 272 20.33 15.74 -2.65
CA SER A 272 21.30 16.76 -3.02
C SER A 272 21.72 17.52 -1.78
N GLU A 273 22.61 18.49 -1.91
CA GLU A 273 23.04 19.35 -0.78
C GLU A 273 21.86 20.03 -0.06
N GLN A 274 20.77 20.28 -0.75
CA GLN A 274 19.64 21.06 -0.24
C GLN A 274 18.28 20.41 -0.44
N SER A 275 18.21 19.16 -0.93
CA SER A 275 16.93 18.44 -1.04
C SER A 275 17.05 16.94 -0.82
N ILE A 276 15.97 16.37 -0.30
CA ILE A 276 15.72 14.94 -0.22
C ILE A 276 14.35 14.69 -0.86
N HIS A 277 14.32 13.82 -1.86
CA HIS A 277 13.07 13.33 -2.48
C HIS A 277 12.88 11.86 -2.11
N VAL A 278 11.83 11.56 -1.38
CA VAL A 278 11.40 10.19 -1.09
C VAL A 278 10.58 9.70 -2.27
N LEU A 279 11.20 8.96 -3.17
CA LEU A 279 10.57 8.50 -4.42
C LEU A 279 9.81 7.18 -4.24
N ASN A 280 10.29 6.31 -3.37
CA ASN A 280 9.60 5.11 -2.97
C ASN A 280 9.70 4.89 -1.47
N ALA A 281 8.60 4.56 -0.88
CA ALA A 281 8.48 4.15 0.52
C ALA A 281 7.53 2.95 0.56
N PRO A 282 8.06 1.71 0.52
CA PRO A 282 7.25 0.50 0.43
C PRO A 282 6.50 0.22 1.74
N SER A 283 5.53 -0.66 1.69
CA SER A 283 4.93 -1.20 2.92
C SER A 283 6.01 -1.99 3.71
N PRO A 284 6.25 -1.70 4.97
CA PRO A 284 5.43 -0.95 5.94
C PRO A 284 5.83 0.54 6.12
N ALA A 285 5.89 1.32 5.05
CA ALA A 285 6.34 2.72 5.10
C ALA A 285 5.63 3.58 6.16
N ALA A 286 4.34 3.35 6.38
CA ALA A 286 3.58 4.09 7.38
C ALA A 286 4.10 3.85 8.81
N THR A 287 4.59 2.65 9.12
CA THR A 287 5.22 2.33 10.41
C THR A 287 6.66 2.81 10.49
N ALA A 288 7.33 2.97 9.34
CA ALA A 288 8.68 3.51 9.24
C ALA A 288 8.71 5.06 9.23
N CYS A 289 7.58 5.75 9.41
CA CYS A 289 7.51 7.21 9.39
C CYS A 289 8.23 7.89 10.55
N LEU A 290 8.68 7.14 11.55
CA LEU A 290 9.45 7.65 12.69
C LEU A 290 10.96 7.42 12.54
N SER A 291 11.39 6.73 11.50
CA SER A 291 12.80 6.47 11.16
C SER A 291 13.23 7.29 9.95
#